data_573ad888cd059edf90076331d3656eb9
#
_entry.id   573ad888cd059edf90076331d3656eb9
#
_cell.length_a   1.000
_cell.length_b   1.000
_cell.length_c   1.000
_cell.angle_alpha   90.00
_cell.angle_beta   90.00
_cell.angle_gamma   90.00
#
_symmetry.space_group_name_H-M   'P 1'
#
loop_
_entity.id
_entity.type
_entity.pdbx_description
1 polymer ?
#
loop_
_entity_poly.entity_id
_entity_poly.type
_entity_poly.pdbx_seq_one_letter_code
_entity_poly.pdbx_strand_id
1 'polypeptide(L)'
;MSYYADAGFIPITAEALPDRLDSPTIQRFVVDGYGPLSVLGRSDAGRILLAHGAGAGHLSIFMRQFAATLAAQGVQVLAIDLPYMQHMNEQGRRRPPPPVKQTLAQFAGWYDLLVPLAPEPLWVGGKSMGGRVASLFASERQCQGVIVAGYPFHPPKQPERLRVSHFSAIQCPMQILQGERDPFGTYDDVMGYELGMNVDVVWLADGDHDFKPRRASGTNQQVLIDEAAIHAASFVRAQRAEASVDHSTLV
;
A
#
# COMPACT_ATOMS: atom_id res chain seq x y z
N MET A 1 27.93 5.38 7.94
CA MET A 1 26.63 5.85 8.44
C MET A 1 25.54 4.90 7.93
N SER A 2 24.42 4.78 8.64
CA SER A 2 23.32 3.89 8.23
C SER A 2 22.51 4.56 7.11
N TYR A 3 22.07 3.81 6.10
CA TYR A 3 21.22 4.28 5.00
C TYR A 3 20.04 5.14 5.48
N TYR A 4 19.38 4.73 6.56
CA TYR A 4 18.23 5.46 7.10
C TYR A 4 18.63 6.72 7.87
N ALA A 5 19.76 6.73 8.57
CA ALA A 5 20.26 7.94 9.21
C ALA A 5 20.60 9.02 8.17
N ASP A 6 21.25 8.63 7.07
CA ASP A 6 21.57 9.54 5.94
C ASP A 6 20.29 10.05 5.24
N ALA A 7 19.20 9.27 5.26
CA ALA A 7 17.89 9.66 4.77
C ALA A 7 17.02 10.45 5.78
N GLY A 8 17.59 10.83 6.93
CA GLY A 8 16.94 11.66 7.95
C GLY A 8 15.98 10.91 8.86
N PHE A 9 16.15 9.60 9.03
CA PHE A 9 15.39 8.83 10.01
C PHE A 9 15.99 8.99 11.41
N ILE A 10 15.10 9.17 12.40
CA ILE A 10 15.50 9.24 13.82
C ILE A 10 15.03 7.97 14.56
N PRO A 11 15.84 7.41 15.46
CA PRO A 11 15.41 6.32 16.32
C PRO A 11 14.28 6.76 17.26
N ILE A 12 13.28 5.89 17.45
CA ILE A 12 12.16 6.13 18.36
C ILE A 12 11.69 4.80 18.96
N THR A 13 11.22 4.81 20.22
CA THR A 13 10.53 3.64 20.79
C THR A 13 9.07 3.62 20.35
N ALA A 14 8.45 2.45 20.39
CA ALA A 14 7.04 2.29 20.02
C ALA A 14 6.12 3.14 20.91
N GLU A 15 6.44 3.27 22.21
CA GLU A 15 5.66 4.03 23.19
C GLU A 15 5.68 5.56 22.92
N ALA A 16 6.76 6.07 22.31
CA ALA A 16 6.89 7.49 21.97
C ALA A 16 6.29 7.86 20.60
N LEU A 17 5.84 6.87 19.82
CA LEU A 17 5.32 7.08 18.48
C LEU A 17 3.98 7.86 18.43
N PRO A 18 2.99 7.68 19.34
CA PRO A 18 1.70 8.39 19.28
C PRO A 18 1.83 9.91 19.19
N ASP A 19 2.72 10.51 19.95
CA ASP A 19 2.93 11.96 20.01
C ASP A 19 3.53 12.54 18.71
N ARG A 20 3.93 11.68 17.77
CA ARG A 20 4.63 12.04 16.53
C ARG A 20 3.81 11.85 15.26
N LEU A 21 2.62 11.25 15.34
CA LEU A 21 1.82 10.92 14.15
C LEU A 21 1.05 12.11 13.58
N ASP A 22 0.69 13.11 14.39
CA ASP A 22 -0.04 14.30 13.93
C ASP A 22 0.92 15.44 13.57
N SER A 23 1.47 15.40 12.37
CA SER A 23 2.35 16.45 11.86
C SER A 23 2.07 16.74 10.39
N PRO A 24 2.00 18.02 9.99
CA PRO A 24 1.84 18.40 8.58
C PRO A 24 3.12 18.13 7.76
N THR A 25 4.25 17.92 8.41
CA THR A 25 5.54 17.65 7.75
C THR A 25 5.84 16.15 7.73
N ILE A 26 6.58 15.70 6.72
CA ILE A 26 7.05 14.31 6.65
C ILE A 26 7.94 14.01 7.84
N GLN A 27 7.59 12.97 8.58
CA GLN A 27 8.42 12.44 9.66
C GLN A 27 8.95 11.06 9.31
N ARG A 28 10.17 10.76 9.77
CA ARG A 28 10.86 9.50 9.48
C ARG A 28 11.45 8.92 10.74
N PHE A 29 11.07 7.69 11.05
CA PHE A 29 11.48 7.00 12.26
C PHE A 29 12.07 5.62 11.95
N VAL A 30 13.07 5.22 12.72
CA VAL A 30 13.39 3.81 12.91
C VAL A 30 12.77 3.40 14.25
N VAL A 31 11.65 2.69 14.18
CA VAL A 31 10.89 2.27 15.37
C VAL A 31 11.54 1.01 15.93
N ASP A 32 11.88 1.04 17.22
CA ASP A 32 12.54 -0.09 17.88
C ASP A 32 11.67 -1.37 17.83
N GLY A 33 12.30 -2.48 17.45
CA GLY A 33 11.62 -3.78 17.24
C GLY A 33 10.81 -3.89 15.94
N TYR A 34 10.58 -2.81 15.18
CA TYR A 34 9.76 -2.80 13.96
C TYR A 34 10.52 -2.40 12.70
N GLY A 35 11.28 -1.32 12.73
CA GLY A 35 12.05 -0.83 11.60
C GLY A 35 11.64 0.54 11.06
N PRO A 36 11.95 0.85 9.78
CA PRO A 36 11.72 2.17 9.21
C PRO A 36 10.24 2.47 8.93
N LEU A 37 9.80 3.65 9.34
CA LEU A 37 8.46 4.22 9.12
C LEU A 37 8.60 5.65 8.62
N SER A 38 7.91 5.98 7.52
CA SER A 38 7.66 7.37 7.11
C SER A 38 6.20 7.72 7.32
N VAL A 39 5.92 8.82 8.00
CA VAL A 39 4.58 9.37 8.25
C VAL A 39 4.39 10.60 7.39
N LEU A 40 3.36 10.62 6.54
CA LEU A 40 3.05 11.72 5.63
C LEU A 40 1.58 12.12 5.76
N GLY A 41 1.35 13.43 5.85
CA GLY A 41 -0.01 14.00 5.80
C GLY A 41 -0.81 13.80 7.07
N ARG A 42 -2.05 14.31 7.02
CA ARG A 42 -3.05 14.23 8.08
C ARG A 42 -4.10 13.18 7.75
N SER A 43 -4.83 12.73 8.73
CA SER A 43 -5.85 11.67 8.61
C SER A 43 -7.26 12.20 8.29
N ASP A 44 -7.36 13.35 7.60
CA ASP A 44 -8.65 14.02 7.32
C ASP A 44 -9.65 13.11 6.58
N ALA A 45 -9.16 12.27 5.66
CA ALA A 45 -9.96 11.28 4.95
C ALA A 45 -9.83 9.86 5.53
N GLY A 46 -8.70 9.54 6.15
CA GLY A 46 -8.37 8.24 6.73
C GLY A 46 -6.87 8.02 6.84
N ARG A 47 -6.47 6.83 7.26
CA ARG A 47 -5.05 6.43 7.39
C ARG A 47 -4.78 5.17 6.60
N ILE A 48 -3.57 5.01 6.06
CA ILE A 48 -3.16 3.79 5.35
C ILE A 48 -1.78 3.31 5.79
N LEU A 49 -1.67 2.03 6.19
CA LEU A 49 -0.41 1.31 6.33
C LEU A 49 0.02 0.83 4.94
N LEU A 50 1.12 1.37 4.42
CA LEU A 50 1.54 1.17 3.04
C LEU A 50 2.88 0.41 2.95
N ALA A 51 2.87 -0.81 2.40
CA ALA A 51 4.04 -1.63 2.19
C ALA A 51 4.60 -1.52 0.76
N HIS A 52 5.92 -1.63 0.64
CA HIS A 52 6.66 -1.55 -0.62
C HIS A 52 6.60 -2.83 -1.47
N GLY A 53 7.05 -2.74 -2.72
CA GLY A 53 7.23 -3.88 -3.62
C GLY A 53 8.47 -4.74 -3.31
N ALA A 54 8.63 -5.85 -4.03
CA ALA A 54 9.71 -6.81 -3.75
C ALA A 54 11.13 -6.26 -3.97
N GLY A 55 11.30 -5.33 -4.92
CA GLY A 55 12.61 -4.88 -5.39
C GLY A 55 13.06 -3.50 -4.95
N ALA A 56 12.20 -2.72 -4.29
CA ALA A 56 12.50 -1.35 -3.89
C ALA A 56 11.68 -0.94 -2.67
N GLY A 57 12.31 -0.28 -1.70
CA GLY A 57 11.69 0.14 -0.44
C GLY A 57 10.73 1.32 -0.58
N HIS A 58 10.17 1.73 0.56
CA HIS A 58 9.18 2.82 0.61
C HIS A 58 9.76 4.19 0.24
N LEU A 59 11.09 4.35 0.21
CA LEU A 59 11.77 5.56 -0.28
C LEU A 59 12.00 5.57 -1.80
N SER A 60 11.57 4.54 -2.56
CA SER A 60 11.65 4.55 -4.03
C SER A 60 10.84 5.70 -4.62
N ILE A 61 11.18 6.11 -5.84
CA ILE A 61 10.49 7.23 -6.53
C ILE A 61 8.98 6.96 -6.59
N PHE A 62 8.58 5.75 -7.01
CA PHE A 62 7.17 5.36 -7.08
C PHE A 62 6.46 5.51 -5.73
N MET A 63 7.00 4.89 -4.67
CA MET A 63 6.37 4.88 -3.36
C MET A 63 6.28 6.28 -2.74
N ARG A 64 7.33 7.09 -2.89
CA ARG A 64 7.34 8.47 -2.40
C ARG A 64 6.29 9.33 -3.10
N GLN A 65 6.17 9.22 -4.41
CA GLN A 65 5.20 9.98 -5.18
C GLN A 65 3.77 9.54 -4.84
N PHE A 66 3.49 8.25 -4.88
CA PHE A 66 2.18 7.69 -4.53
C PHE A 66 1.75 8.11 -3.12
N ALA A 67 2.66 7.99 -2.13
CA ALA A 67 2.41 8.41 -0.75
C ALA A 67 2.19 9.92 -0.63
N ALA A 68 2.97 10.74 -1.33
CA ALA A 68 2.83 12.20 -1.29
C ALA A 68 1.48 12.66 -1.88
N THR A 69 1.05 12.06 -2.99
CA THR A 69 -0.25 12.38 -3.61
C THR A 69 -1.41 11.91 -2.74
N LEU A 70 -1.35 10.71 -2.12
CA LEU A 70 -2.34 10.28 -1.13
C LEU A 70 -2.44 11.25 0.05
N ALA A 71 -1.28 11.67 0.60
CA ALA A 71 -1.22 12.61 1.72
C ALA A 71 -1.81 13.99 1.35
N ALA A 72 -1.53 14.49 0.14
CA ALA A 72 -2.11 15.73 -0.38
C ALA A 72 -3.64 15.64 -0.55
N GLN A 73 -4.19 14.44 -0.67
CA GLN A 73 -5.63 14.16 -0.73
C GLN A 73 -6.26 13.91 0.64
N GLY A 74 -5.54 14.14 1.75
CA GLY A 74 -6.03 13.99 3.12
C GLY A 74 -6.01 12.55 3.67
N VAL A 75 -5.31 11.63 3.02
CA VAL A 75 -5.07 10.28 3.55
C VAL A 75 -3.69 10.23 4.19
N GLN A 76 -3.64 10.07 5.51
CA GLN A 76 -2.35 9.89 6.20
C GLN A 76 -1.69 8.59 5.78
N VAL A 77 -0.45 8.67 5.30
CA VAL A 77 0.32 7.51 4.86
C VAL A 77 1.38 7.12 5.89
N LEU A 78 1.31 5.87 6.32
CA LEU A 78 2.24 5.19 7.22
C LEU A 78 3.03 4.18 6.38
N ALA A 79 4.10 4.66 5.72
CA ALA A 79 4.88 3.85 4.78
C ALA A 79 6.05 3.17 5.47
N ILE A 80 6.14 1.85 5.31
CA ILE A 80 7.11 1.00 6.02
C ILE A 80 8.07 0.28 5.07
N ASP A 81 9.27 -0.03 5.57
CA ASP A 81 10.12 -1.08 4.99
C ASP A 81 10.03 -2.35 5.86
N LEU A 82 9.77 -3.47 5.19
CA LEU A 82 9.85 -4.79 5.83
C LEU A 82 11.32 -5.12 6.16
N PRO A 83 11.63 -5.92 7.17
CA PRO A 83 13.00 -6.17 7.64
C PRO A 83 13.98 -6.63 6.56
N TYR A 84 13.54 -7.42 5.57
CA TYR A 84 14.43 -7.83 4.49
C TYR A 84 14.85 -6.64 3.59
N MET A 85 13.96 -5.67 3.38
CA MET A 85 14.24 -4.45 2.61
C MET A 85 15.15 -3.51 3.39
N GLN A 86 14.91 -3.36 4.70
CA GLN A 86 15.82 -2.63 5.57
C GLN A 86 17.23 -3.19 5.43
N HIS A 87 17.39 -4.51 5.53
CA HIS A 87 18.68 -5.17 5.39
C HIS A 87 19.31 -4.96 4.00
N MET A 88 18.50 -5.01 2.92
CA MET A 88 18.98 -4.71 1.55
C MET A 88 19.51 -3.28 1.43
N ASN A 89 18.79 -2.31 1.97
CA ASN A 89 19.16 -0.90 1.93
C ASN A 89 20.45 -0.62 2.73
N GLU A 90 20.59 -1.23 3.90
CA GLU A 90 21.78 -1.08 4.75
C GLU A 90 23.02 -1.76 4.17
N GLN A 91 22.87 -2.91 3.52
CA GLN A 91 23.97 -3.68 2.97
C GLN A 91 24.28 -3.42 1.50
N GLY A 92 23.37 -2.73 0.78
CA GLY A 92 23.51 -2.50 -0.66
C GLY A 92 23.43 -3.77 -1.51
N ARG A 93 22.90 -4.88 -0.98
CA ARG A 93 22.83 -6.17 -1.65
C ARG A 93 21.38 -6.61 -1.86
N ARG A 94 20.99 -6.87 -3.11
CA ARG A 94 19.66 -7.39 -3.42
C ARG A 94 19.46 -8.80 -2.87
N ARG A 95 18.30 -9.04 -2.29
CA ARG A 95 17.83 -10.36 -1.81
C ARG A 95 16.39 -10.58 -2.26
N PRO A 96 15.98 -11.82 -2.55
CA PRO A 96 14.58 -12.13 -2.76
C PRO A 96 13.80 -11.88 -1.46
N PRO A 97 12.49 -11.53 -1.57
CA PRO A 97 11.63 -11.45 -0.39
C PRO A 97 11.60 -12.81 0.34
N PRO A 98 11.46 -12.79 1.68
CA PRO A 98 11.24 -14.02 2.43
C PRO A 98 9.88 -14.65 2.09
N PRO A 99 9.61 -15.89 2.55
CA PRO A 99 8.31 -16.52 2.36
C PRO A 99 7.16 -15.60 2.81
N VAL A 100 6.05 -15.63 2.07
CA VAL A 100 4.91 -14.71 2.29
C VAL A 100 4.36 -14.76 3.72
N LYS A 101 4.38 -15.94 4.37
CA LYS A 101 3.96 -16.08 5.77
C LYS A 101 4.78 -15.21 6.73
N GLN A 102 6.08 -15.07 6.47
CA GLN A 102 6.95 -14.23 7.30
C GLN A 102 6.67 -12.74 7.05
N THR A 103 6.53 -12.32 5.79
CA THR A 103 6.19 -10.93 5.46
C THR A 103 4.82 -10.54 6.00
N LEU A 104 3.85 -11.45 5.97
CA LEU A 104 2.52 -11.26 6.52
C LEU A 104 2.56 -11.04 8.05
N ALA A 105 3.32 -11.85 8.77
CA ALA A 105 3.47 -11.69 10.22
C ALA A 105 4.12 -10.34 10.59
N GLN A 106 5.14 -9.91 9.83
CA GLN A 106 5.79 -8.62 10.01
C GLN A 106 4.84 -7.43 9.70
N PHE A 107 4.05 -7.55 8.65
CA PHE A 107 3.04 -6.56 8.30
C PHE A 107 1.93 -6.47 9.36
N ALA A 108 1.47 -7.61 9.86
CA ALA A 108 0.50 -7.68 10.96
C ALA A 108 1.01 -7.01 12.23
N GLY A 109 2.29 -7.20 12.59
CA GLY A 109 2.91 -6.52 13.72
C GLY A 109 2.88 -4.98 13.58
N TRP A 110 3.14 -4.45 12.39
CA TRP A 110 2.98 -3.02 12.12
C TRP A 110 1.52 -2.55 12.26
N TYR A 111 0.57 -3.33 11.74
CA TYR A 111 -0.85 -3.00 11.88
C TYR A 111 -1.26 -2.94 13.35
N ASP A 112 -0.88 -3.94 14.14
CA ASP A 112 -1.19 -4.02 15.57
C ASP A 112 -0.59 -2.86 16.39
N LEU A 113 0.61 -2.41 16.01
CA LEU A 113 1.23 -1.21 16.59
C LEU A 113 0.46 0.05 16.24
N LEU A 114 0.08 0.22 14.97
CA LEU A 114 -0.39 1.50 14.44
C LEU A 114 -1.90 1.72 14.59
N VAL A 115 -2.71 0.65 14.64
CA VAL A 115 -4.17 0.77 14.70
C VAL A 115 -4.67 1.53 15.93
N PRO A 116 -4.15 1.31 17.15
CA PRO A 116 -4.65 1.99 18.36
C PRO A 116 -4.15 3.44 18.51
N LEU A 117 -3.22 3.89 17.68
CA LEU A 117 -2.56 5.19 17.87
C LEU A 117 -3.38 6.39 17.43
N ALA A 118 -4.50 6.19 16.74
CA ALA A 118 -5.43 7.25 16.37
C ALA A 118 -6.83 6.66 16.13
N PRO A 119 -7.90 7.45 16.34
CA PRO A 119 -9.29 6.97 16.22
C PRO A 119 -9.71 6.71 14.78
N GLU A 120 -9.05 7.32 13.79
CA GLU A 120 -9.40 7.14 12.39
C GLU A 120 -9.08 5.72 11.93
N PRO A 121 -10.00 5.09 11.16
CA PRO A 121 -9.81 3.73 10.66
C PRO A 121 -8.53 3.57 9.86
N LEU A 122 -7.83 2.45 10.07
CA LEU A 122 -6.58 2.15 9.37
C LEU A 122 -6.85 1.21 8.19
N TRP A 123 -6.63 1.73 6.99
CA TRP A 123 -6.56 0.96 5.74
C TRP A 123 -5.24 0.23 5.64
N VAL A 124 -5.20 -0.82 4.85
CA VAL A 124 -3.96 -1.53 4.52
C VAL A 124 -3.71 -1.49 3.02
N GLY A 125 -2.44 -1.50 2.62
CA GLY A 125 -2.15 -1.46 1.19
C GLY A 125 -0.68 -1.60 0.86
N GLY A 126 -0.39 -1.50 -0.43
CA GLY A 126 0.99 -1.54 -0.90
C GLY A 126 1.15 -1.69 -2.41
N LYS A 127 2.40 -1.63 -2.82
CA LYS A 127 2.80 -1.86 -4.22
C LYS A 127 3.11 -3.34 -4.43
N SER A 128 2.53 -3.95 -5.48
CA SER A 128 2.91 -5.30 -5.93
C SER A 128 2.90 -6.33 -4.79
N MET A 129 4.04 -6.85 -4.38
CA MET A 129 4.19 -7.78 -3.26
C MET A 129 3.56 -7.20 -1.97
N GLY A 130 3.78 -5.93 -1.65
CA GLY A 130 3.19 -5.28 -0.48
C GLY A 130 1.66 -5.26 -0.52
N GLY A 131 1.08 -4.99 -1.70
CA GLY A 131 -0.37 -5.08 -1.92
C GLY A 131 -0.92 -6.49 -1.77
N ARG A 132 -0.19 -7.50 -2.26
CA ARG A 132 -0.54 -8.90 -2.04
C ARG A 132 -0.47 -9.28 -0.55
N VAL A 133 0.52 -8.81 0.18
CA VAL A 133 0.61 -9.03 1.64
C VAL A 133 -0.57 -8.37 2.35
N ALA A 134 -0.93 -7.14 1.97
CA ALA A 134 -2.08 -6.43 2.53
C ALA A 134 -3.41 -7.16 2.24
N SER A 135 -3.60 -7.72 1.04
CA SER A 135 -4.80 -8.49 0.70
C SER A 135 -4.88 -9.84 1.46
N LEU A 136 -3.75 -10.51 1.66
CA LEU A 136 -3.67 -11.70 2.50
C LEU A 136 -3.97 -11.36 3.97
N PHE A 137 -3.45 -10.24 4.48
CA PHE A 137 -3.79 -9.76 5.81
C PHE A 137 -5.31 -9.54 5.96
N ALA A 138 -5.94 -8.87 5.00
CA ALA A 138 -7.38 -8.61 5.01
C ALA A 138 -8.25 -9.88 4.86
N SER A 139 -7.72 -10.96 4.31
CA SER A 139 -8.41 -12.25 4.26
C SER A 139 -8.39 -13.02 5.59
N GLU A 140 -7.46 -12.68 6.50
CA GLU A 140 -7.29 -13.34 7.79
C GLU A 140 -7.74 -12.44 8.96
N ARG A 141 -7.79 -11.11 8.76
CA ARG A 141 -8.03 -10.12 9.82
C ARG A 141 -8.91 -8.97 9.34
N GLN A 142 -9.69 -8.41 10.24
CA GLN A 142 -10.51 -7.23 9.96
C GLN A 142 -9.64 -6.00 9.80
N CYS A 143 -9.91 -5.20 8.76
CA CYS A 143 -9.37 -3.87 8.53
C CYS A 143 -10.42 -3.03 7.79
N GLN A 144 -10.18 -1.72 7.67
CA GLN A 144 -11.13 -0.82 7.03
C GLN A 144 -11.29 -1.09 5.53
N GLY A 145 -10.21 -1.46 4.85
CA GLY A 145 -10.19 -1.78 3.42
C GLY A 145 -8.76 -1.93 2.89
N VAL A 146 -8.64 -2.28 1.62
CA VAL A 146 -7.38 -2.60 0.95
C VAL A 146 -7.16 -1.72 -0.27
N ILE A 147 -5.97 -1.12 -0.39
CA ILE A 147 -5.54 -0.38 -1.60
C ILE A 147 -4.29 -1.04 -2.17
N VAL A 148 -4.33 -1.43 -3.43
CA VAL A 148 -3.18 -2.07 -4.10
C VAL A 148 -2.78 -1.31 -5.36
N ALA A 149 -1.51 -0.96 -5.45
CA ALA A 149 -0.91 -0.42 -6.66
C ALA A 149 -0.17 -1.54 -7.42
N GLY A 150 -0.73 -2.00 -8.55
CA GLY A 150 -0.19 -3.08 -9.37
C GLY A 150 -0.26 -4.44 -8.66
N TYR A 151 -1.42 -5.07 -8.63
CA TYR A 151 -1.57 -6.39 -8.03
C TYR A 151 -0.88 -7.47 -8.88
N PRO A 152 -0.04 -8.34 -8.29
CA PRO A 152 0.63 -9.41 -9.04
C PRO A 152 -0.28 -10.65 -9.14
N PHE A 153 -1.31 -10.61 -10.00
CA PHE A 153 -2.32 -11.67 -10.16
C PHE A 153 -1.71 -13.04 -10.42
N HIS A 154 -0.64 -13.09 -11.19
CA HIS A 154 0.15 -14.28 -11.49
C HIS A 154 1.62 -13.93 -11.74
N PRO A 155 2.57 -14.88 -11.75
CA PRO A 155 3.90 -14.63 -12.24
C PRO A 155 3.88 -14.29 -13.74
N PRO A 156 4.79 -13.44 -14.24
CA PRO A 156 4.86 -13.15 -15.67
C PRO A 156 4.95 -14.43 -16.51
N LYS A 157 4.17 -14.51 -17.59
CA LYS A 157 4.10 -15.66 -18.51
C LYS A 157 3.57 -16.97 -17.88
N GLN A 158 2.88 -16.89 -16.73
CA GLN A 158 2.26 -18.04 -16.05
C GLN A 158 0.84 -17.66 -15.58
N PRO A 159 -0.09 -17.29 -16.49
CA PRO A 159 -1.43 -16.81 -16.12
C PRO A 159 -2.26 -17.87 -15.40
N GLU A 160 -1.93 -19.16 -15.56
CA GLU A 160 -2.58 -20.26 -14.85
C GLU A 160 -2.26 -20.31 -13.34
N ARG A 161 -1.19 -19.62 -12.90
CA ARG A 161 -0.76 -19.60 -11.49
C ARG A 161 -1.35 -18.42 -10.73
N LEU A 162 -2.68 -18.36 -10.66
CA LEU A 162 -3.40 -17.29 -10.02
C LEU A 162 -3.09 -17.15 -8.53
N ARG A 163 -3.12 -15.92 -8.05
CA ARG A 163 -2.84 -15.53 -6.66
C ARG A 163 -4.04 -14.83 -6.01
N VAL A 164 -5.25 -15.18 -6.41
CA VAL A 164 -6.50 -14.54 -5.96
C VAL A 164 -7.39 -15.44 -5.11
N SER A 165 -6.98 -16.68 -4.81
CA SER A 165 -7.81 -17.66 -4.09
C SER A 165 -8.27 -17.20 -2.70
N HIS A 166 -7.58 -16.25 -2.08
CA HIS A 166 -7.95 -15.67 -0.79
C HIS A 166 -8.91 -14.48 -0.89
N PHE A 167 -9.23 -13.99 -2.10
CA PHE A 167 -10.09 -12.81 -2.27
C PHE A 167 -11.52 -13.06 -1.77
N SER A 168 -12.03 -14.29 -1.90
CA SER A 168 -13.35 -14.68 -1.38
C SER A 168 -13.48 -14.58 0.15
N ALA A 169 -12.35 -14.55 0.88
CA ALA A 169 -12.34 -14.38 2.33
C ALA A 169 -12.23 -12.91 2.78
N ILE A 170 -11.95 -11.98 1.85
CA ILE A 170 -11.86 -10.54 2.17
C ILE A 170 -13.28 -9.99 2.35
N GLN A 171 -13.56 -9.45 3.54
CA GLN A 171 -14.89 -8.91 3.89
C GLN A 171 -14.98 -7.39 3.74
N CYS A 172 -13.84 -6.70 3.64
CA CYS A 172 -13.78 -5.25 3.47
C CYS A 172 -13.64 -4.85 2.00
N PRO A 173 -13.95 -3.58 1.63
CA PRO A 173 -13.75 -3.08 0.27
C PRO A 173 -12.27 -3.10 -0.12
N MET A 174 -11.98 -3.50 -1.35
CA MET A 174 -10.64 -3.55 -1.91
C MET A 174 -10.60 -2.86 -3.27
N GLN A 175 -9.67 -1.92 -3.44
CA GLN A 175 -9.41 -1.31 -4.74
C GLN A 175 -8.01 -1.67 -5.24
N ILE A 176 -7.95 -2.11 -6.49
CA ILE A 176 -6.72 -2.41 -7.22
C ILE A 176 -6.54 -1.37 -8.33
N LEU A 177 -5.42 -0.68 -8.31
CA LEU A 177 -5.00 0.25 -9.35
C LEU A 177 -4.04 -0.50 -10.25
N GLN A 178 -4.44 -0.80 -11.48
CA GLN A 178 -3.71 -1.74 -12.34
C GLN A 178 -3.38 -1.12 -13.70
N GLY A 179 -2.14 -1.27 -14.13
CA GLY A 179 -1.76 -0.88 -15.48
C GLY A 179 -2.32 -1.85 -16.53
N GLU A 180 -2.90 -1.35 -17.61
CA GLU A 180 -3.50 -2.20 -18.67
C GLU A 180 -2.51 -3.22 -19.26
N ARG A 181 -1.22 -2.89 -19.26
CA ARG A 181 -0.13 -3.73 -19.82
C ARG A 181 0.72 -4.40 -18.74
N ASP A 182 0.24 -4.47 -17.51
CA ASP A 182 0.99 -5.11 -16.42
C ASP A 182 1.22 -6.59 -16.70
N PRO A 183 2.48 -7.07 -16.84
CA PRO A 183 2.75 -8.48 -17.15
C PRO A 183 2.40 -9.45 -16.01
N PHE A 184 2.02 -8.95 -14.85
CA PHE A 184 1.50 -9.73 -13.72
C PHE A 184 -0.03 -9.86 -13.73
N GLY A 185 -0.70 -9.36 -14.74
CA GLY A 185 -2.14 -9.36 -14.98
C GLY A 185 -2.52 -8.18 -15.88
N THR A 186 -2.58 -8.42 -17.19
CA THR A 186 -3.02 -7.44 -18.18
C THR A 186 -4.53 -7.24 -18.09
N TYR A 187 -5.05 -6.19 -18.74
CA TYR A 187 -6.49 -5.95 -18.83
C TYR A 187 -7.23 -7.21 -19.33
N ASP A 188 -6.75 -7.82 -20.42
CA ASP A 188 -7.37 -9.00 -21.03
C ASP A 188 -7.34 -10.22 -20.08
N ASP A 189 -6.24 -10.42 -19.34
CA ASP A 189 -6.12 -11.50 -18.37
C ASP A 189 -7.16 -11.35 -17.24
N VAL A 190 -7.18 -10.16 -16.62
CA VAL A 190 -7.95 -9.91 -15.40
C VAL A 190 -9.45 -9.85 -15.65
N MET A 191 -9.89 -9.41 -16.84
CA MET A 191 -11.30 -9.45 -17.23
C MET A 191 -11.90 -10.86 -17.23
N GLY A 192 -11.06 -11.89 -17.30
CA GLY A 192 -11.46 -13.29 -17.20
C GLY A 192 -11.45 -13.86 -15.76
N TYR A 193 -11.09 -13.07 -14.74
CA TYR A 193 -10.95 -13.57 -13.36
C TYR A 193 -12.17 -13.27 -12.51
N GLU A 194 -12.52 -14.20 -11.64
CA GLU A 194 -13.54 -14.00 -10.60
C GLU A 194 -12.86 -13.37 -9.37
N LEU A 195 -12.98 -12.05 -9.20
CA LEU A 195 -12.31 -11.31 -8.12
C LEU A 195 -13.18 -11.15 -6.86
N GLY A 196 -14.50 -11.36 -6.97
CA GLY A 196 -15.46 -11.10 -5.89
C GLY A 196 -16.03 -9.68 -5.92
N MET A 197 -17.20 -9.50 -5.28
CA MET A 197 -17.97 -8.23 -5.32
C MET A 197 -17.31 -7.07 -4.55
N ASN A 198 -16.43 -7.37 -3.62
CA ASN A 198 -15.74 -6.35 -2.80
C ASN A 198 -14.49 -5.79 -3.48
N VAL A 199 -14.14 -6.26 -4.68
CA VAL A 199 -12.92 -5.88 -5.40
C VAL A 199 -13.26 -5.00 -6.58
N ASP A 200 -12.79 -3.76 -6.54
CA ASP A 200 -12.84 -2.80 -7.64
C ASP A 200 -11.48 -2.70 -8.32
N VAL A 201 -11.44 -2.68 -9.66
CA VAL A 201 -10.20 -2.54 -10.43
C VAL A 201 -10.27 -1.27 -11.26
N VAL A 202 -9.38 -0.33 -10.97
CA VAL A 202 -9.18 0.89 -11.75
C VAL A 202 -8.02 0.67 -12.72
N TRP A 203 -8.29 0.84 -14.01
CA TRP A 203 -7.31 0.64 -15.06
C TRP A 203 -6.59 1.94 -15.39
N LEU A 204 -5.26 1.86 -15.39
CA LEU A 204 -4.38 2.96 -15.80
C LEU A 204 -3.97 2.76 -17.25
N ALA A 205 -4.43 3.64 -18.10
CA ALA A 205 -4.28 3.54 -19.56
C ALA A 205 -2.81 3.40 -19.97
N ASP A 206 -2.51 2.37 -20.77
CA ASP A 206 -1.18 2.05 -21.27
C ASP A 206 -0.08 1.87 -20.19
N GLY A 207 -0.43 1.80 -18.90
CA GLY A 207 0.51 1.57 -17.81
C GLY A 207 1.05 0.14 -17.77
N ASP A 208 2.34 -0.03 -17.45
CA ASP A 208 2.92 -1.31 -17.08
C ASP A 208 2.83 -1.55 -15.56
N HIS A 209 3.56 -2.56 -15.02
CA HIS A 209 3.58 -2.87 -13.59
C HIS A 209 3.99 -1.70 -12.69
N ASP A 210 4.81 -0.79 -13.18
CA ASP A 210 5.24 0.43 -12.47
C ASP A 210 4.47 1.67 -12.94
N PHE A 211 3.34 1.48 -13.65
CA PHE A 211 2.51 2.54 -14.25
C PHE A 211 3.28 3.37 -15.28
N LYS A 212 4.27 2.77 -15.93
CA LYS A 212 5.04 3.42 -16.95
C LYS A 212 4.36 3.21 -18.32
N PRO A 213 3.90 4.28 -18.98
CA PRO A 213 3.28 4.18 -20.30
C PRO A 213 4.34 4.06 -21.39
N ARG A 214 3.93 3.65 -22.59
CA ARG A 214 4.77 3.72 -23.80
C ARG A 214 5.00 5.19 -24.19
N ARG A 215 6.08 5.45 -24.90
CA ARG A 215 6.41 6.82 -25.36
C ARG A 215 5.33 7.45 -26.24
N ALA A 216 4.56 6.63 -26.95
CA ALA A 216 3.53 7.10 -27.89
C ALA A 216 2.19 7.44 -27.20
N SER A 217 2.01 7.15 -25.89
CA SER A 217 0.73 7.35 -25.20
C SER A 217 0.40 8.82 -24.86
N GLY A 218 1.36 9.74 -25.00
CA GLY A 218 1.15 11.16 -24.70
C GLY A 218 1.10 11.49 -23.20
N THR A 219 1.34 10.51 -22.31
CA THR A 219 1.42 10.66 -20.85
C THR A 219 2.76 10.17 -20.31
N ASN A 220 2.97 10.21 -19.01
CA ASN A 220 4.18 9.74 -18.37
C ASN A 220 3.86 9.02 -17.05
N GLN A 221 4.87 8.34 -16.49
CA GLN A 221 4.73 7.54 -15.28
C GLN A 221 4.24 8.38 -14.08
N GLN A 222 4.71 9.61 -13.95
CA GLN A 222 4.33 10.48 -12.82
C GLN A 222 2.83 10.75 -12.84
N VAL A 223 2.28 11.10 -14.01
CA VAL A 223 0.84 11.34 -14.18
C VAL A 223 0.03 10.11 -13.79
N LEU A 224 0.42 8.91 -14.21
CA LEU A 224 -0.31 7.69 -13.89
C LEU A 224 -0.18 7.30 -12.40
N ILE A 225 0.95 7.60 -11.74
CA ILE A 225 1.07 7.39 -10.29
C ILE A 225 0.15 8.36 -9.53
N ASP A 226 0.09 9.62 -9.95
CA ASP A 226 -0.79 10.62 -9.33
C ASP A 226 -2.26 10.29 -9.55
N GLU A 227 -2.64 9.88 -10.75
CA GLU A 227 -3.99 9.39 -11.10
C GLU A 227 -4.39 8.21 -10.19
N ALA A 228 -3.53 7.21 -10.07
CA ALA A 228 -3.75 6.07 -9.19
C ALA A 228 -3.96 6.50 -7.73
N ALA A 229 -3.13 7.41 -7.20
CA ALA A 229 -3.25 7.87 -5.83
C ALA A 229 -4.53 8.69 -5.59
N ILE A 230 -4.97 9.50 -6.58
CA ILE A 230 -6.22 10.25 -6.53
C ILE A 230 -7.43 9.30 -6.52
N HIS A 231 -7.43 8.25 -7.34
CA HIS A 231 -8.47 7.22 -7.32
C HIS A 231 -8.53 6.52 -5.95
N ALA A 232 -7.39 6.10 -5.41
CA ALA A 232 -7.30 5.48 -4.09
C ALA A 232 -7.85 6.39 -2.98
N ALA A 233 -7.46 7.67 -2.97
CA ALA A 233 -7.95 8.61 -1.97
C ALA A 233 -9.45 8.88 -2.11
N SER A 234 -9.98 8.92 -3.33
CA SER A 234 -11.41 9.06 -3.60
C SER A 234 -12.20 7.87 -3.11
N PHE A 235 -11.67 6.65 -3.31
CA PHE A 235 -12.26 5.42 -2.80
C PHE A 235 -12.30 5.41 -1.26
N VAL A 236 -11.21 5.78 -0.58
CA VAL A 236 -11.15 5.90 0.88
C VAL A 236 -12.21 6.87 1.40
N ARG A 237 -12.39 8.04 0.75
CA ARG A 237 -13.39 9.04 1.13
C ARG A 237 -14.82 8.55 0.95
N ALA A 238 -15.11 7.87 -0.16
CA ALA A 238 -16.43 7.32 -0.46
C ALA A 238 -16.86 6.29 0.59
N GLN A 239 -15.99 5.36 0.93
CA GLN A 239 -16.26 4.34 1.95
C GLN A 239 -16.46 4.93 3.35
N ARG A 240 -15.77 6.01 3.69
CA ARG A 240 -16.00 6.72 4.96
C ARG A 240 -17.38 7.38 5.01
N ALA A 241 -17.83 7.97 3.90
CA ALA A 241 -19.14 8.60 3.81
C ALA A 241 -20.28 7.58 3.96
N GLU A 242 -20.17 6.41 3.32
CA GLU A 242 -21.14 5.31 3.43
C GLU A 242 -21.27 4.80 4.87
N ALA A 243 -20.13 4.57 5.55
CA ALA A 243 -20.12 4.13 6.96
C ALA A 243 -20.78 5.16 7.91
N SER A 244 -20.71 6.45 7.59
CA SER A 244 -21.31 7.52 8.39
C SER A 244 -22.83 7.59 8.22
N VAL A 245 -23.36 7.23 7.04
CA VAL A 245 -24.81 7.22 6.75
C VAL A 245 -25.47 6.03 7.44
N ASP A 246 -24.87 4.85 7.43
CA ASP A 246 -25.43 3.67 8.10
C ASP A 246 -25.61 3.86 9.61
N HIS A 247 -24.69 4.56 10.26
CA HIS A 247 -24.81 4.89 11.70
C HIS A 247 -25.92 5.89 12.01
N SER A 248 -26.25 6.78 11.07
CA SER A 248 -27.31 7.79 11.27
C SER A 248 -28.74 7.25 11.01
N THR A 249 -28.87 6.08 10.38
CA THR A 249 -30.16 5.47 10.04
C THR A 249 -30.62 4.47 11.12
N LEU A 250 -29.75 4.14 12.08
CA LEU A 250 -30.02 3.18 13.17
C LEU A 250 -30.29 3.87 14.53
N VAL A 251 -30.41 5.18 14.57
CA VAL A 251 -30.82 6.02 15.73
C VAL A 251 -32.15 6.69 15.38
#